data_e550b0d9a44c0bac2d11b750c83885b6
#
_entry.id   e550b0d9a44c0bac2d11b750c83885b6
#
_cell.length_a   1.000
_cell.length_b   1.000
_cell.length_c   1.000
_cell.angle_alpha   90.00
_cell.angle_beta   90.00
_cell.angle_gamma   90.00
#
_symmetry.space_group_name_H-M   'P 1'
#
loop_
_entity.id
_entity.type
_entity.pdbx_description
1 polymer ?
#
loop_
_entity_poly.entity_id
_entity_poly.type
_entity_poly.pdbx_seq_one_letter_code
_entity_poly.pdbx_strand_id
1 'polypeptide(L)'
;MKLDDSTIEKKLLHFPDWEFHKNAIHAEFEFDNFKDCFSAMSRIAFECEAQNHHPDWTNVYNVLKISLSTHDAGGVTQKDFNLASAIEAIVEVEE
;
A
#
# COMPACT_ATOMS: atom_id res chain seq x y z
N MET A 1 0.96 -3.13 -17.21
CA MET A 1 -0.24 -3.81 -17.71
C MET A 1 -1.24 -4.06 -16.59
N LYS A 2 -2.44 -3.60 -16.75
CA LYS A 2 -3.50 -3.75 -15.75
C LYS A 2 -3.86 -5.22 -15.54
N LEU A 3 -3.88 -5.65 -14.28
CA LEU A 3 -4.27 -7.02 -13.93
C LEU A 3 -5.79 -7.14 -13.95
N ASP A 4 -6.30 -8.33 -14.29
CA ASP A 4 -7.74 -8.56 -14.22
C ASP A 4 -8.16 -8.86 -12.78
N ASP A 5 -9.46 -8.77 -12.52
CA ASP A 5 -9.99 -8.89 -11.16
C ASP A 5 -9.67 -10.24 -10.54
N SER A 6 -9.72 -11.30 -11.33
CA SER A 6 -9.42 -12.65 -10.84
C SER A 6 -7.97 -12.77 -10.37
N THR A 7 -7.04 -12.21 -11.13
CA THR A 7 -5.61 -12.22 -10.77
C THR A 7 -5.37 -11.39 -9.51
N ILE A 8 -6.02 -10.23 -9.41
CA ILE A 8 -5.90 -9.38 -8.23
C ILE A 8 -6.37 -10.13 -6.99
N GLU A 9 -7.53 -10.78 -7.05
CA GLU A 9 -8.07 -11.49 -5.91
C GLU A 9 -7.17 -12.65 -5.48
N LYS A 10 -6.57 -13.35 -6.44
CA LYS A 10 -5.63 -14.42 -6.11
C LYS A 10 -4.38 -13.89 -5.41
N LYS A 11 -3.83 -12.78 -5.89
CA LYS A 11 -2.65 -12.17 -5.28
C LYS A 11 -2.97 -11.69 -3.88
N LEU A 12 -4.18 -11.16 -3.63
CA LEU A 12 -4.59 -10.67 -2.33
C LEU A 12 -4.65 -11.76 -1.26
N LEU A 13 -4.68 -13.02 -1.64
CA LEU A 13 -4.60 -14.11 -0.66
C LEU A 13 -3.31 -14.04 0.16
N HIS A 14 -2.26 -13.44 -0.38
CA HIS A 14 -0.98 -13.24 0.30
C HIS A 14 -0.88 -11.88 0.98
N PHE A 15 -1.92 -11.06 0.89
CA PHE A 15 -1.96 -9.69 1.43
C PHE A 15 -3.25 -9.48 2.21
N PRO A 16 -3.41 -10.15 3.38
CA PRO A 16 -4.70 -10.13 4.09
C PRO A 16 -5.13 -8.76 4.59
N ASP A 17 -4.22 -7.80 4.70
CA ASP A 17 -4.55 -6.44 5.14
C ASP A 17 -5.12 -5.58 4.02
N TRP A 18 -5.12 -6.09 2.80
CA TRP A 18 -5.48 -5.30 1.61
C TRP A 18 -6.76 -5.81 0.97
N GLU A 19 -7.56 -4.87 0.45
CA GLU A 19 -8.81 -5.16 -0.28
C GLU A 19 -8.78 -4.49 -1.64
N PHE A 20 -9.39 -5.12 -2.64
CA PHE A 20 -9.56 -4.54 -3.97
C PHE A 20 -10.91 -3.84 -4.04
N HIS A 21 -10.89 -2.55 -4.41
CA HIS A 21 -12.10 -1.73 -4.45
C HIS A 21 -11.83 -0.52 -5.33
N LYS A 22 -12.76 -0.21 -6.23
CA LYS A 22 -12.67 0.97 -7.10
C LYS A 22 -11.33 1.09 -7.83
N ASN A 23 -10.91 0.02 -8.48
CA ASN A 23 -9.70 -0.05 -9.29
C ASN A 23 -8.40 0.18 -8.50
N ALA A 24 -8.41 -0.05 -7.20
CA ALA A 24 -7.25 0.12 -6.36
C ALA A 24 -7.22 -0.93 -5.27
N ILE A 25 -6.05 -1.18 -4.68
CA ILE A 25 -5.96 -1.99 -3.46
C ILE A 25 -5.76 -1.04 -2.29
N HIS A 26 -6.42 -1.33 -1.18
CA HIS A 26 -6.52 -0.44 -0.02
C HIS A 26 -6.13 -1.18 1.24
N ALA A 27 -5.43 -0.48 2.13
CA ALA A 27 -5.14 -0.99 3.47
C ALA A 27 -5.21 0.15 4.48
N GLU A 28 -5.47 -0.22 5.73
CA GLU A 28 -5.47 0.72 6.83
C GLU A 28 -4.62 0.14 7.94
N PHE A 29 -3.69 0.95 8.47
CA PHE A 29 -2.79 0.53 9.54
C PHE A 29 -2.93 1.46 10.72
N GLU A 30 -3.00 0.88 11.92
CA GLU A 30 -3.06 1.65 13.16
C GLU A 30 -1.77 1.39 13.95
N PHE A 31 -1.12 2.48 14.37
CA PHE A 31 0.14 2.43 15.13
C PHE A 31 -0.13 2.83 16.58
N ASP A 32 0.85 2.67 17.45
CA ASP A 32 0.70 3.03 18.87
C ASP A 32 0.55 4.54 19.06
N ASN A 33 1.19 5.34 18.20
CA ASN A 33 1.20 6.80 18.32
C ASN A 33 1.56 7.41 16.96
N PHE A 34 1.49 8.74 16.88
CA PHE A 34 1.81 9.45 15.65
C PHE A 34 3.28 9.30 15.24
N LYS A 35 4.17 9.32 16.21
CA LYS A 35 5.61 9.21 15.91
C LYS A 35 5.92 7.91 15.18
N ASP A 36 5.37 6.80 15.65
CA ASP A 36 5.58 5.51 15.01
C ASP A 36 4.94 5.46 13.62
N CYS A 37 3.74 6.03 13.51
CA CYS A 37 3.05 6.12 12.22
C CYS A 37 3.87 6.94 11.22
N PHE A 38 4.35 8.12 11.63
CA PHE A 38 5.11 8.99 10.74
C PHE A 38 6.46 8.39 10.38
N SER A 39 7.09 7.67 11.31
CA SER A 39 8.33 6.95 11.04
C SER A 39 8.12 5.92 9.93
N ALA A 40 7.04 5.14 10.01
CA ALA A 40 6.70 4.18 8.96
C ALA A 40 6.43 4.90 7.63
N MET A 41 5.67 6.00 7.66
CA MET A 41 5.38 6.77 6.44
C MET A 41 6.64 7.29 5.79
N SER A 42 7.60 7.77 6.57
CA SER A 42 8.87 8.27 6.03
C SER A 42 9.63 7.17 5.30
N ARG A 43 9.68 5.97 5.86
CA ARG A 43 10.36 4.84 5.21
C ARG A 43 9.61 4.36 3.99
N ILE A 44 8.29 4.35 4.05
CA ILE A 44 7.46 4.03 2.89
C ILE A 44 7.73 5.01 1.76
N ALA A 45 7.87 6.31 2.10
CA ALA A 45 8.15 7.34 1.09
C ALA A 45 9.45 7.05 0.33
N PHE A 46 10.49 6.58 1.01
CA PHE A 46 11.74 6.22 0.33
C PHE A 46 11.54 5.02 -0.61
N GLU A 47 10.72 4.05 -0.22
CA GLU A 47 10.40 2.93 -1.11
C GLU A 47 9.62 3.38 -2.34
N CYS A 48 8.70 4.32 -2.17
CA CYS A 48 7.94 4.88 -3.28
C CYS A 48 8.89 5.52 -4.29
N GLU A 49 9.88 6.27 -3.81
CA GLU A 49 10.88 6.88 -4.68
C GLU A 49 11.75 5.83 -5.37
N ALA A 50 12.17 4.81 -4.62
CA ALA A 50 13.00 3.74 -5.18
C ALA A 50 12.28 2.97 -6.29
N GLN A 51 10.98 2.74 -6.12
CA GLN A 51 10.17 2.01 -7.10
C GLN A 51 9.53 2.92 -8.14
N ASN A 52 9.69 4.23 -7.98
CA ASN A 52 9.05 5.24 -8.83
C ASN A 52 7.55 4.99 -8.94
N HIS A 53 6.91 4.73 -7.80
CA HIS A 53 5.49 4.44 -7.72
C HIS A 53 4.96 4.98 -6.39
N HIS A 54 3.92 5.80 -6.44
CA HIS A 54 3.48 6.60 -5.29
C HIS A 54 2.05 6.25 -4.88
N PRO A 55 1.76 6.24 -3.58
CA PRO A 55 0.43 5.92 -3.08
C PRO A 55 -0.46 7.16 -3.03
N ASP A 56 -1.76 6.90 -2.94
CA ASP A 56 -2.72 7.89 -2.48
C ASP A 56 -3.00 7.53 -1.02
N TRP A 57 -2.58 8.38 -0.09
CA TRP A 57 -2.69 8.03 1.32
C TRP A 57 -3.15 9.21 2.18
N THR A 58 -3.74 8.88 3.34
CA THR A 58 -4.10 9.87 4.35
C THR A 58 -3.62 9.41 5.71
N ASN A 59 -3.28 10.36 6.55
CA ASN A 59 -2.87 10.08 7.90
C ASN A 59 -3.66 10.98 8.86
N VAL A 60 -4.25 10.36 9.88
CA VAL A 60 -4.87 11.07 11.00
C VAL A 60 -4.30 10.46 12.26
N TYR A 61 -3.48 11.21 12.96
CA TYR A 61 -2.79 10.79 14.18
C TYR A 61 -2.04 9.46 13.98
N ASN A 62 -2.53 8.36 14.54
CA ASN A 62 -1.86 7.05 14.47
C ASN A 62 -2.42 6.13 13.40
N VAL A 63 -3.31 6.64 12.55
CA VAL A 63 -3.95 5.81 11.51
C VAL A 63 -3.45 6.25 10.14
N LEU A 64 -3.02 5.28 9.33
CA LEU A 64 -2.56 5.49 7.98
C LEU A 64 -3.45 4.68 7.04
N LYS A 65 -4.11 5.36 6.10
CA LYS A 65 -4.91 4.70 5.05
C LYS A 65 -4.17 4.84 3.73
N ILE A 66 -3.98 3.74 3.04
CA ILE A 66 -3.20 3.70 1.80
C ILE A 66 -4.05 3.11 0.68
N SER A 67 -3.98 3.74 -0.48
CA SER A 67 -4.62 3.25 -1.68
C SER A 67 -3.56 3.18 -2.79
N LEU A 68 -3.46 2.05 -3.47
CA LEU A 68 -2.47 1.84 -4.53
C LEU A 68 -3.16 1.51 -5.85
N SER A 69 -2.74 2.19 -6.88
CA SER A 69 -3.22 1.97 -8.24
C SER A 69 -2.18 2.49 -9.20
N THR A 70 -2.15 1.97 -10.42
CA THR A 70 -1.23 2.43 -11.45
C THR A 70 -2.02 3.30 -12.42
N HIS A 71 -1.89 4.62 -12.26
CA HIS A 71 -2.70 5.59 -13.02
C HIS A 71 -2.60 5.37 -14.53
N ASP A 72 -1.38 5.23 -15.05
CA ASP A 72 -1.16 5.10 -16.49
C ASP A 72 -1.78 3.83 -17.06
N ALA A 73 -1.98 2.80 -16.25
CA ALA A 73 -2.59 1.54 -16.67
C ALA A 73 -4.10 1.51 -16.44
N GLY A 74 -4.63 2.48 -15.70
CA GLY A 74 -6.06 2.55 -15.39
C GLY A 74 -6.52 1.57 -14.34
N GLY A 75 -5.63 1.08 -13.48
CA GLY A 75 -5.99 0.14 -12.42
C GLY A 75 -4.78 -0.49 -11.78
N VAL A 76 -5.00 -1.62 -11.13
CA VAL A 76 -3.96 -2.31 -10.36
C VAL A 76 -3.02 -3.08 -11.27
N THR A 77 -1.72 -2.97 -11.03
CA THR A 77 -0.69 -3.72 -11.74
C THR A 77 0.23 -4.39 -10.73
N GLN A 78 1.23 -5.10 -11.23
CA GLN A 78 2.25 -5.71 -10.37
C GLN A 78 3.02 -4.66 -9.57
N LYS A 79 3.13 -3.43 -10.09
CA LYS A 79 3.79 -2.33 -9.35
C LYS A 79 3.12 -2.09 -8.00
N ASP A 80 1.79 -2.18 -7.96
CA ASP A 80 1.04 -1.96 -6.73
C ASP A 80 1.31 -3.05 -5.71
N PHE A 81 1.41 -4.30 -6.15
CA PHE A 81 1.72 -5.41 -5.26
C PHE A 81 3.18 -5.37 -4.80
N ASN A 82 4.10 -4.92 -5.64
CA ASN A 82 5.48 -4.73 -5.23
C ASN A 82 5.59 -3.69 -4.13
N LEU A 83 4.86 -2.58 -4.27
CA LEU A 83 4.87 -1.54 -3.24
C LEU A 83 4.14 -2.01 -1.97
N ALA A 84 3.02 -2.71 -2.12
CA ALA A 84 2.31 -3.28 -0.97
C ALA A 84 3.21 -4.21 -0.15
N SER A 85 4.02 -5.02 -0.84
CA SER A 85 4.97 -5.91 -0.17
C SER A 85 5.99 -5.13 0.66
N ALA A 86 6.54 -4.06 0.08
CA ALA A 86 7.49 -3.19 0.80
C ALA A 86 6.83 -2.51 1.99
N ILE A 87 5.58 -2.04 1.81
CA ILE A 87 4.83 -1.40 2.88
C ILE A 87 4.60 -2.38 4.04
N GLU A 88 4.19 -3.61 3.73
CA GLU A 88 3.96 -4.63 4.76
C GLU A 88 5.24 -4.90 5.57
N ALA A 89 6.38 -5.00 4.92
CA ALA A 89 7.64 -5.22 5.60
C ALA A 89 7.98 -4.06 6.56
N ILE A 90 7.70 -2.82 6.15
CA ILE A 90 7.97 -1.65 6.96
C ILE A 90 7.01 -1.57 8.16
N VAL A 91 5.73 -1.78 7.91
CA VAL A 91 4.70 -1.71 8.96
C VAL A 91 4.94 -2.79 10.01
N GLU A 92 5.33 -3.99 9.58
CA GLU A 92 5.62 -5.10 10.48
C GLU A 92 6.73 -4.75 11.48
N VAL A 93 7.77 -4.04 11.03
CA VAL A 93 8.87 -3.62 11.89
C VAL A 93 8.41 -2.56 12.91
N GLU A 94 7.52 -1.63 12.51
CA GLU A 94 7.03 -0.58 13.40
C GLU A 94 6.06 -1.09 14.45
N GLU A 95 5.42 -2.20 14.22
CA GLU A 95 4.54 -2.81 15.19
C GLU A 95 5.33 -3.51 16.29
#